data_a5bc18c5bf4ac021094fb534f7a97156
#
_entry.id   a5bc18c5bf4ac021094fb534f7a97156
#
_cell.length_a   1.000
_cell.length_b   1.000
_cell.length_c   1.000
_cell.angle_alpha   90.00
_cell.angle_beta   90.00
_cell.angle_gamma   90.00
#
_symmetry.space_group_name_H-M   'P 1'
#
loop_
_entity.id
_entity.type
_entity.pdbx_description
1 polymer ?
#
loop_
_entity_poly.entity_id
_entity_poly.type
_entity_poly.pdbx_seq_one_letter_code
_entity_poly.pdbx_strand_id
1 'polypeptide(L)'
;MTTAVDHDLAPPDTRRAGATPERFHQLDALRGLAALSVVLLHYLSINFTYTDSCNATVASCGGWMYAFKYSPVHLLFAGNEAVILFFVLSGFVLYLSYDVLDARTYRKFLVRRFFRINVPFYVACLLAFGCIWVLEPVPVAGLSSYFNEQWSRSPNWHDVALSLLFVFGFDQTVSVSPAWSLIYEAHYSIAFPLVVWLVNRFLFGRLIVGALLVSFAASVAIKLFGDHVFLKTFTFAPDFILGAGLARHRQVVAGWIRQRSRRALRGLGGVALLAYTYNWWFFPAVRNLHWLFVQKLFILPGAALLIAVCMSVKVVGGGLFSHPVQTLGKLSYGIYLFHIVPVLVLGHIAYARWGYAAIVVAALVATMVLAALSWVLVEAPAIALARSLTRRPGNPTARLPTS
;
A
#
# COMPACT_ATOMS: atom_id res chain seq x y z
N MET A 1 19.32 -20.15 44.44
CA MET A 1 18.24 -19.16 44.66
C MET A 1 18.05 -18.38 43.37
N THR A 2 17.14 -18.87 42.56
CA THR A 2 16.85 -18.33 41.22
C THR A 2 15.48 -17.64 41.32
N THR A 3 15.48 -16.33 41.37
CA THR A 3 14.22 -15.55 41.35
C THR A 3 13.72 -15.47 39.91
N ALA A 4 12.67 -16.22 39.63
CA ALA A 4 11.86 -16.09 38.42
C ALA A 4 11.17 -14.71 38.44
N VAL A 5 11.53 -13.86 37.51
CA VAL A 5 10.77 -12.63 37.24
C VAL A 5 9.55 -13.04 36.42
N ASP A 6 8.45 -13.20 37.10
CA ASP A 6 7.12 -13.36 36.54
C ASP A 6 6.69 -12.02 35.97
N HIS A 7 6.85 -11.82 34.66
CA HIS A 7 6.27 -10.67 33.98
C HIS A 7 4.79 -10.96 33.78
N ASP A 8 3.99 -10.53 34.73
CA ASP A 8 2.54 -10.35 34.63
C ASP A 8 2.19 -9.58 33.33
N LEU A 9 1.91 -10.33 32.28
CA LEU A 9 1.30 -9.79 31.07
C LEU A 9 -0.14 -9.45 31.43
N ALA A 10 -0.40 -8.17 31.66
CA ALA A 10 -1.75 -7.64 31.82
C ALA A 10 -2.68 -8.25 30.76
N PRO A 11 -3.89 -8.71 31.13
CA PRO A 11 -4.84 -9.29 30.20
C PRO A 11 -5.17 -8.29 29.10
N PRO A 12 -5.47 -8.76 27.86
CA PRO A 12 -5.82 -7.88 26.76
C PRO A 12 -7.00 -6.99 27.18
N ASP A 13 -6.81 -5.69 26.98
CA ASP A 13 -7.79 -4.64 27.25
C ASP A 13 -9.17 -5.09 26.72
N THR A 14 -10.09 -5.41 27.63
CA THR A 14 -11.47 -5.77 27.31
C THR A 14 -12.13 -4.51 26.78
N ARG A 15 -12.06 -4.31 25.45
CA ARG A 15 -12.70 -3.19 24.77
C ARG A 15 -14.18 -3.17 25.13
N ARG A 16 -14.63 -2.07 25.68
CA ARG A 16 -16.07 -1.81 25.92
C ARG A 16 -16.79 -1.95 24.57
N ALA A 17 -17.70 -2.91 24.50
CA ALA A 17 -18.58 -3.06 23.34
C ALA A 17 -19.32 -1.73 23.12
N GLY A 18 -19.01 -1.04 22.01
CA GLY A 18 -19.64 0.24 21.65
C GLY A 18 -18.71 1.44 21.43
N ALA A 19 -17.41 1.33 21.71
CA ALA A 19 -16.48 2.42 21.38
C ALA A 19 -16.26 2.49 19.85
N THR A 20 -16.46 3.68 19.26
CA THR A 20 -16.07 3.94 17.87
C THR A 20 -14.58 3.70 17.73
N PRO A 21 -14.12 3.02 16.66
CA PRO A 21 -12.69 2.79 16.43
C PRO A 21 -11.94 4.13 16.45
N GLU A 22 -10.86 4.19 17.22
CA GLU A 22 -9.98 5.37 17.26
C GLU A 22 -9.47 5.64 15.84
N ARG A 23 -9.78 6.82 15.29
CA ARG A 23 -9.36 7.22 13.95
C ARG A 23 -8.04 7.99 14.04
N PHE A 24 -7.03 7.47 13.38
CA PHE A 24 -5.71 8.09 13.31
C PHE A 24 -5.59 8.93 12.02
N HIS A 25 -6.01 10.20 12.08
CA HIS A 25 -5.93 11.13 10.94
C HIS A 25 -4.53 11.25 10.35
N GLN A 26 -3.50 11.09 11.19
CA GLN A 26 -2.10 11.11 10.77
C GLN A 26 -1.74 9.91 9.89
N LEU A 27 -2.33 8.75 10.14
CA LEU A 27 -2.13 7.57 9.30
C LEU A 27 -2.88 7.70 7.96
N ASP A 28 -4.03 8.38 7.94
CA ASP A 28 -4.72 8.73 6.69
C ASP A 28 -3.81 9.66 5.84
N ALA A 29 -3.20 10.68 6.44
CA ALA A 29 -2.26 11.57 5.77
C ALA A 29 -1.03 10.82 5.21
N LEU A 30 -0.44 9.93 6.01
CA LEU A 30 0.68 9.08 5.59
C LEU A 30 0.32 8.21 4.38
N ARG A 31 -0.89 7.64 4.36
CA ARG A 31 -1.41 6.89 3.21
C ARG A 31 -1.56 7.74 1.95
N GLY A 32 -2.03 8.98 2.11
CA GLY A 32 -2.15 9.92 1.00
C GLY A 32 -0.81 10.25 0.35
N LEU A 33 0.21 10.52 1.17
CA LEU A 33 1.57 10.78 0.69
C LEU A 33 2.19 9.55 0.04
N ALA A 34 1.99 8.37 0.62
CA ALA A 34 2.45 7.11 0.05
C ALA A 34 1.79 6.82 -1.31
N ALA A 35 0.48 7.09 -1.46
CA ALA A 35 -0.21 6.95 -2.75
C ALA A 35 0.37 7.91 -3.80
N LEU A 36 0.64 9.16 -3.43
CA LEU A 36 1.25 10.13 -4.34
C LEU A 36 2.66 9.69 -4.76
N SER A 37 3.44 9.13 -3.82
CA SER A 37 4.78 8.59 -4.12
C SER A 37 4.71 7.45 -5.15
N VAL A 38 3.71 6.56 -5.08
CA VAL A 38 3.48 5.52 -6.11
C VAL A 38 3.13 6.14 -7.46
N VAL A 39 2.24 7.15 -7.50
CA VAL A 39 1.90 7.86 -8.74
C VAL A 39 3.13 8.47 -9.39
N LEU A 40 3.94 9.18 -8.60
CA LEU A 40 5.16 9.82 -9.10
C LEU A 40 6.17 8.78 -9.63
N LEU A 41 6.34 7.64 -8.96
CA LEU A 41 7.18 6.56 -9.47
C LEU A 41 6.70 6.06 -10.83
N HIS A 42 5.41 5.73 -10.97
CA HIS A 42 4.88 5.23 -12.24
C HIS A 42 4.96 6.26 -13.35
N TYR A 43 4.73 7.54 -13.03
CA TYR A 43 4.85 8.62 -14.01
C TYR A 43 6.29 8.88 -14.45
N LEU A 44 7.26 8.72 -13.53
CA LEU A 44 8.68 8.73 -13.89
C LEU A 44 9.06 7.48 -14.70
N SER A 45 8.45 6.33 -14.40
CA SER A 45 8.76 5.06 -15.08
C SER A 45 8.35 5.05 -16.56
N ILE A 46 7.44 5.89 -17.01
CA ILE A 46 7.13 6.03 -18.45
C ILE A 46 8.20 6.81 -19.22
N ASN A 47 9.14 7.48 -18.53
CA ASN A 47 10.24 8.21 -19.17
C ASN A 47 11.35 7.24 -19.58
N PHE A 48 11.74 7.29 -20.87
CA PHE A 48 12.80 6.43 -21.43
C PHE A 48 14.12 6.57 -20.68
N THR A 49 14.57 7.80 -20.43
CA THR A 49 15.86 8.04 -19.75
C THR A 49 15.85 7.49 -18.33
N TYR A 50 14.75 7.66 -17.58
CA TYR A 50 14.65 7.18 -16.22
C TYR A 50 14.63 5.64 -16.14
N THR A 51 13.90 4.98 -17.02
CA THR A 51 13.67 3.53 -16.97
C THR A 51 14.73 2.75 -17.74
N ASP A 52 14.89 3.04 -19.02
CA ASP A 52 15.72 2.19 -19.89
C ASP A 52 17.19 2.58 -19.83
N SER A 53 17.51 3.87 -19.86
CA SER A 53 18.92 4.31 -19.80
C SER A 53 19.53 4.12 -18.42
N CYS A 54 18.82 4.47 -17.33
CA CYS A 54 19.32 4.38 -15.96
C CYS A 54 19.27 2.96 -15.36
N ASN A 55 18.65 2.00 -16.02
CA ASN A 55 18.60 0.62 -15.54
C ASN A 55 19.66 -0.28 -16.20
N ALA A 56 20.19 0.08 -17.35
CA ALA A 56 21.18 -0.73 -18.06
C ALA A 56 22.50 -0.82 -17.29
N THR A 57 23.07 0.31 -16.89
CA THR A 57 24.23 0.39 -15.99
C THR A 57 24.21 1.71 -15.23
N VAL A 58 24.90 1.77 -14.09
CA VAL A 58 25.11 3.05 -13.36
C VAL A 58 25.82 4.09 -14.26
N ALA A 59 26.72 3.64 -15.13
CA ALA A 59 27.48 4.51 -16.03
C ALA A 59 26.63 5.09 -17.18
N SER A 60 25.54 4.42 -17.59
CA SER A 60 24.64 4.90 -18.65
C SER A 60 23.61 5.93 -18.18
N CYS A 61 23.45 6.05 -16.86
CA CYS A 61 22.60 7.05 -16.24
C CYS A 61 23.33 8.38 -16.20
N GLY A 62 23.06 9.31 -17.07
CA GLY A 62 23.68 10.64 -17.04
C GLY A 62 23.71 11.25 -15.63
N GLY A 63 24.76 11.97 -15.26
CA GLY A 63 25.07 12.34 -13.87
C GLY A 63 23.93 12.99 -13.08
N TRP A 64 23.12 13.86 -13.71
CA TRP A 64 21.96 14.48 -13.05
C TRP A 64 20.82 13.48 -12.79
N MET A 65 20.55 12.55 -13.72
CA MET A 65 19.53 11.53 -13.58
C MET A 65 19.92 10.51 -12.49
N TYR A 66 21.21 10.18 -12.42
CA TYR A 66 21.76 9.35 -11.33
C TYR A 66 21.55 10.04 -9.98
N ALA A 67 21.96 11.32 -9.85
CA ALA A 67 21.76 12.08 -8.63
C ALA A 67 20.28 12.20 -8.25
N PHE A 68 19.38 12.42 -9.22
CA PHE A 68 17.95 12.45 -9.00
C PHE A 68 17.43 11.09 -8.48
N LYS A 69 17.79 10.00 -9.14
CA LYS A 69 17.27 8.64 -8.84
C LYS A 69 17.80 8.09 -7.51
N TYR A 70 19.07 8.38 -7.18
CA TYR A 70 19.79 7.80 -6.05
C TYR A 70 20.15 8.84 -4.96
N SER A 71 19.35 9.88 -4.80
CA SER A 71 19.49 10.91 -3.78
C SER A 71 18.30 10.92 -2.81
N PRO A 72 18.31 11.76 -1.77
CA PRO A 72 17.16 11.99 -0.91
C PRO A 72 15.86 12.36 -1.61
N VAL A 73 15.95 12.91 -2.82
CA VAL A 73 14.79 13.24 -3.66
C VAL A 73 13.96 11.99 -3.99
N HIS A 74 14.60 10.79 -3.99
CA HIS A 74 13.91 9.52 -4.19
C HIS A 74 12.74 9.30 -3.20
N LEU A 75 12.77 9.90 -2.01
CA LEU A 75 11.66 9.83 -1.06
C LEU A 75 10.32 10.27 -1.68
N LEU A 76 10.34 11.20 -2.64
CA LEU A 76 9.13 11.69 -3.30
C LEU A 76 8.48 10.64 -4.21
N PHE A 77 9.27 9.69 -4.72
CA PHE A 77 8.81 8.63 -5.63
C PHE A 77 9.25 7.22 -5.19
N ALA A 78 9.38 7.01 -3.89
CA ALA A 78 9.66 5.72 -3.25
C ALA A 78 8.41 4.80 -3.29
N GLY A 79 7.91 4.50 -4.48
CA GLY A 79 6.64 3.80 -4.66
C GLY A 79 6.68 2.34 -4.22
N ASN A 80 7.82 1.64 -4.38
CA ASN A 80 7.98 0.26 -3.92
C ASN A 80 7.90 0.18 -2.39
N GLU A 81 8.59 1.10 -1.72
CA GLU A 81 8.56 1.25 -0.27
C GLU A 81 7.16 1.64 0.22
N ALA A 82 6.45 2.48 -0.55
CA ALA A 82 5.09 2.88 -0.24
C ALA A 82 4.12 1.69 -0.25
N VAL A 83 4.29 0.72 -1.14
CA VAL A 83 3.49 -0.53 -1.13
C VAL A 83 3.75 -1.34 0.13
N ILE A 84 5.01 -1.48 0.56
CA ILE A 84 5.36 -2.16 1.82
C ILE A 84 4.71 -1.41 3.01
N LEU A 85 4.79 -0.08 3.03
CA LEU A 85 4.11 0.73 4.03
C LEU A 85 2.59 0.51 4.04
N PHE A 86 1.95 0.39 2.87
CA PHE A 86 0.53 0.05 2.77
C PHE A 86 0.21 -1.30 3.39
N PHE A 87 1.04 -2.33 3.18
CA PHE A 87 0.83 -3.64 3.79
C PHE A 87 0.97 -3.61 5.31
N VAL A 88 1.98 -2.88 5.84
CA VAL A 88 2.11 -2.69 7.30
C VAL A 88 0.91 -1.91 7.86
N LEU A 89 0.48 -0.83 7.19
CA LEU A 89 -0.72 -0.07 7.56
C LEU A 89 -1.99 -0.93 7.46
N SER A 90 -2.10 -1.80 6.45
CA SER A 90 -3.23 -2.73 6.33
C SER A 90 -3.26 -3.70 7.51
N GLY A 91 -2.15 -4.33 7.86
CA GLY A 91 -2.04 -5.18 9.05
C GLY A 91 -2.44 -4.45 10.33
N PHE A 92 -1.99 -3.20 10.50
CA PHE A 92 -2.33 -2.35 11.65
C PHE A 92 -3.83 -2.05 11.73
N VAL A 93 -4.43 -1.56 10.65
CA VAL A 93 -5.85 -1.17 10.61
C VAL A 93 -6.77 -2.38 10.71
N LEU A 94 -6.40 -3.49 10.06
CA LEU A 94 -7.16 -4.74 10.12
C LEU A 94 -7.21 -5.28 11.55
N TYR A 95 -6.08 -5.28 12.28
CA TYR A 95 -6.04 -5.72 13.67
C TYR A 95 -6.94 -4.86 14.57
N LEU A 96 -6.95 -3.53 14.38
CA LEU A 96 -7.84 -2.64 15.12
C LEU A 96 -9.33 -2.85 14.80
N SER A 97 -9.64 -3.29 13.58
CA SER A 97 -11.01 -3.50 13.10
C SER A 97 -11.56 -4.88 13.42
N TYR A 98 -10.71 -5.80 13.90
CA TYR A 98 -11.05 -7.19 14.14
C TYR A 98 -11.27 -7.44 15.63
N ASP A 99 -12.54 -7.43 16.09
CA ASP A 99 -12.86 -7.46 17.52
C ASP A 99 -12.95 -8.86 18.13
N VAL A 100 -13.38 -9.87 17.36
CA VAL A 100 -13.64 -11.22 17.88
C VAL A 100 -13.43 -12.28 16.79
N LEU A 101 -12.82 -13.42 17.19
CA LEU A 101 -12.60 -14.59 16.32
C LEU A 101 -13.88 -15.46 16.18
N ASP A 102 -15.06 -14.83 15.91
CA ASP A 102 -16.28 -15.58 15.63
C ASP A 102 -16.66 -15.53 14.14
N ALA A 103 -17.30 -16.58 13.64
CA ALA A 103 -17.64 -16.73 12.22
C ALA A 103 -18.59 -15.62 11.72
N ARG A 104 -19.48 -15.10 12.57
CA ARG A 104 -20.43 -14.04 12.18
C ARG A 104 -19.73 -12.70 12.01
N THR A 105 -18.83 -12.36 12.91
CA THR A 105 -17.99 -11.15 12.85
C THR A 105 -17.03 -11.21 11.66
N TYR A 106 -16.43 -12.39 11.42
CA TYR A 106 -15.56 -12.60 10.27
C TYR A 106 -16.30 -12.43 8.95
N ARG A 107 -17.52 -13.00 8.79
CA ARG A 107 -18.31 -12.80 7.57
C ARG A 107 -18.63 -11.32 7.33
N LYS A 108 -19.01 -10.57 8.36
CA LYS A 108 -19.26 -9.12 8.27
C LYS A 108 -17.99 -8.36 7.88
N PHE A 109 -16.86 -8.75 8.44
CA PHE A 109 -15.56 -8.19 8.10
C PHE A 109 -15.24 -8.42 6.61
N LEU A 110 -15.37 -9.66 6.10
CA LEU A 110 -15.11 -9.98 4.69
C LEU A 110 -16.06 -9.21 3.75
N VAL A 111 -17.35 -9.12 4.06
CA VAL A 111 -18.30 -8.32 3.26
C VAL A 111 -17.85 -6.86 3.18
N ARG A 112 -17.48 -6.24 4.31
CA ARG A 112 -17.01 -4.85 4.32
C ARG A 112 -15.71 -4.67 3.53
N ARG A 113 -14.80 -5.63 3.58
CA ARG A 113 -13.55 -5.62 2.81
C ARG A 113 -13.82 -5.79 1.33
N PHE A 114 -14.68 -6.73 0.95
CA PHE A 114 -15.08 -6.93 -0.45
C PHE A 114 -15.59 -5.63 -1.07
N PHE A 115 -16.58 -5.00 -0.47
CA PHE A 115 -17.14 -3.75 -1.03
C PHE A 115 -16.11 -2.61 -1.06
N ARG A 116 -15.19 -2.57 -0.12
CA ARG A 116 -14.18 -1.52 -0.05
C ARG A 116 -13.06 -1.69 -1.10
N ILE A 117 -12.68 -2.92 -1.42
CA ILE A 117 -11.54 -3.22 -2.31
C ILE A 117 -12.04 -3.59 -3.70
N ASN A 118 -12.91 -4.60 -3.80
CA ASN A 118 -13.27 -5.19 -5.08
C ASN A 118 -14.14 -4.27 -5.93
N VAL A 119 -15.12 -3.59 -5.33
CA VAL A 119 -16.05 -2.78 -6.13
C VAL A 119 -15.33 -1.65 -6.88
N PRO A 120 -14.50 -0.80 -6.25
CA PRO A 120 -13.74 0.20 -6.99
C PRO A 120 -12.70 -0.41 -7.94
N PHE A 121 -12.09 -1.56 -7.58
CA PHE A 121 -11.17 -2.27 -8.46
C PHE A 121 -11.85 -2.72 -9.76
N TYR A 122 -13.06 -3.27 -9.68
CA TYR A 122 -13.81 -3.68 -10.88
C TYR A 122 -14.14 -2.48 -11.78
N VAL A 123 -14.49 -1.34 -11.18
CA VAL A 123 -14.74 -0.11 -11.94
C VAL A 123 -13.47 0.37 -12.65
N ALA A 124 -12.31 0.29 -11.99
CA ALA A 124 -11.04 0.66 -12.60
C ALA A 124 -10.64 -0.28 -13.74
N CYS A 125 -10.84 -1.59 -13.58
CA CYS A 125 -10.61 -2.57 -14.65
C CYS A 125 -11.53 -2.33 -15.86
N LEU A 126 -12.83 -2.10 -15.63
CA LEU A 126 -13.78 -1.81 -16.70
C LEU A 126 -13.40 -0.52 -17.45
N LEU A 127 -12.96 0.51 -16.73
CA LEU A 127 -12.45 1.74 -17.35
C LEU A 127 -11.20 1.46 -18.19
N ALA A 128 -10.22 0.71 -17.66
CA ALA A 128 -9.02 0.35 -18.39
C ALA A 128 -9.34 -0.46 -19.66
N PHE A 129 -10.17 -1.50 -19.55
CA PHE A 129 -10.58 -2.31 -20.69
C PHE A 129 -11.30 -1.48 -21.74
N GLY A 130 -12.23 -0.60 -21.33
CA GLY A 130 -12.91 0.32 -22.24
C GLY A 130 -11.93 1.23 -22.98
N CYS A 131 -10.94 1.79 -22.28
CA CYS A 131 -9.90 2.62 -22.90
C CYS A 131 -9.05 1.81 -23.90
N ILE A 132 -8.66 0.57 -23.55
CA ILE A 132 -7.87 -0.29 -24.45
C ILE A 132 -8.65 -0.64 -25.72
N TRP A 133 -9.92 -1.02 -25.61
CA TRP A 133 -10.75 -1.36 -26.78
C TRP A 133 -11.03 -0.16 -27.69
N VAL A 134 -11.11 1.05 -27.13
CA VAL A 134 -11.34 2.28 -27.93
C VAL A 134 -10.04 2.78 -28.57
N LEU A 135 -8.92 2.69 -27.85
CA LEU A 135 -7.65 3.27 -28.31
C LEU A 135 -6.88 2.33 -29.23
N GLU A 136 -7.07 0.99 -29.10
CA GLU A 136 -6.26 -0.01 -29.79
C GLU A 136 -4.75 0.33 -29.73
N PRO A 137 -4.19 0.41 -28.50
CA PRO A 137 -2.90 1.06 -28.29
C PRO A 137 -1.76 0.36 -29.02
N VAL A 138 -0.88 1.16 -29.59
CA VAL A 138 0.35 0.73 -30.26
C VAL A 138 1.57 1.30 -29.55
N PRO A 139 2.76 0.68 -29.67
CA PRO A 139 3.97 1.21 -29.04
C PRO A 139 4.25 2.66 -29.42
N VAL A 140 4.60 3.49 -28.46
CA VAL A 140 4.89 4.91 -28.63
C VAL A 140 6.39 5.14 -28.57
N ALA A 141 6.98 5.57 -29.70
CA ALA A 141 8.41 5.90 -29.77
C ALA A 141 8.73 7.08 -28.81
N GLY A 142 9.85 6.95 -28.10
CA GLY A 142 10.30 7.97 -27.13
C GLY A 142 9.75 7.79 -25.71
N LEU A 143 8.78 6.89 -25.50
CA LEU A 143 8.40 6.42 -24.17
C LEU A 143 9.16 5.13 -23.81
N SER A 144 9.19 4.81 -22.52
CA SER A 144 9.96 3.68 -21.98
C SER A 144 9.41 2.30 -22.39
N SER A 145 10.24 1.25 -22.19
CA SER A 145 9.81 -0.13 -22.26
C SER A 145 8.66 -0.41 -21.29
N TYR A 146 8.73 0.11 -20.06
CA TYR A 146 7.65 -0.01 -19.08
C TYR A 146 6.30 0.52 -19.61
N PHE A 147 6.29 1.69 -20.27
CA PHE A 147 5.07 2.22 -20.87
C PHE A 147 4.54 1.31 -21.97
N ASN A 148 5.41 0.89 -22.87
CA ASN A 148 5.07 0.09 -24.06
C ASN A 148 4.67 -1.35 -23.73
N GLU A 149 5.02 -1.87 -22.55
CA GLU A 149 4.54 -3.14 -22.04
C GLU A 149 3.10 -3.05 -21.51
N GLN A 150 2.68 -1.85 -21.03
CA GLN A 150 1.31 -1.65 -20.58
C GLN A 150 0.37 -1.55 -21.78
N TRP A 151 -0.79 -2.22 -21.68
CA TRP A 151 -1.80 -2.24 -22.74
C TRP A 151 -1.27 -2.72 -24.09
N SER A 152 -0.29 -3.63 -24.05
CA SER A 152 0.38 -4.15 -25.28
C SER A 152 -0.51 -5.03 -26.15
N ARG A 153 -1.65 -5.44 -25.67
CA ARG A 153 -2.70 -6.21 -26.39
C ARG A 153 -4.09 -5.88 -25.85
N SER A 154 -5.11 -6.14 -26.65
CA SER A 154 -6.49 -6.04 -26.20
C SER A 154 -6.83 -7.17 -25.21
N PRO A 155 -7.57 -6.87 -24.11
CA PRO A 155 -8.04 -7.86 -23.17
C PRO A 155 -9.06 -8.79 -23.82
N ASN A 156 -8.95 -10.08 -23.56
CA ASN A 156 -9.93 -11.09 -23.94
C ASN A 156 -10.86 -11.45 -22.76
N TRP A 157 -11.85 -12.31 -22.98
CA TRP A 157 -12.81 -12.71 -21.94
C TRP A 157 -12.16 -13.45 -20.76
N HIS A 158 -11.06 -14.15 -21.00
CA HIS A 158 -10.29 -14.80 -19.94
C HIS A 158 -9.63 -13.75 -19.02
N ASP A 159 -9.07 -12.66 -19.58
CA ASP A 159 -8.50 -11.57 -18.80
C ASP A 159 -9.57 -10.88 -17.93
N VAL A 160 -10.76 -10.66 -18.50
CA VAL A 160 -11.90 -10.11 -17.76
C VAL A 160 -12.31 -11.03 -16.61
N ALA A 161 -12.45 -12.35 -16.88
CA ALA A 161 -12.83 -13.34 -15.87
C ALA A 161 -11.79 -13.44 -14.74
N LEU A 162 -10.49 -13.46 -15.07
CA LEU A 162 -9.42 -13.46 -14.07
C LEU A 162 -9.41 -12.16 -13.25
N SER A 163 -9.69 -11.03 -13.86
CA SER A 163 -9.80 -9.76 -13.12
C SER A 163 -10.98 -9.77 -12.13
N LEU A 164 -12.10 -10.42 -12.47
CA LEU A 164 -13.22 -10.64 -11.53
C LEU A 164 -12.85 -11.59 -10.39
N LEU A 165 -12.03 -12.61 -10.68
CA LEU A 165 -11.50 -13.58 -9.73
C LEU A 165 -10.11 -13.18 -9.21
N PHE A 166 -9.87 -11.91 -9.07
CA PHE A 166 -8.56 -11.28 -8.90
C PHE A 166 -7.65 -11.91 -7.82
N VAL A 167 -8.20 -12.59 -6.82
CA VAL A 167 -7.45 -13.32 -5.79
C VAL A 167 -6.55 -14.44 -6.35
N PHE A 168 -6.81 -14.93 -7.55
CA PHE A 168 -5.98 -15.94 -8.22
C PHE A 168 -4.89 -15.34 -9.10
N GLY A 169 -4.82 -14.03 -9.21
CA GLY A 169 -3.94 -13.29 -10.11
C GLY A 169 -4.60 -12.99 -11.45
N PHE A 170 -4.15 -11.92 -12.08
CA PHE A 170 -4.62 -11.46 -13.39
C PHE A 170 -3.46 -10.81 -14.15
N ASP A 171 -3.59 -10.70 -15.47
CA ASP A 171 -2.61 -10.02 -16.29
C ASP A 171 -2.72 -8.50 -16.08
N GLN A 172 -1.72 -7.96 -15.42
CA GLN A 172 -1.66 -6.54 -15.03
C GLN A 172 -1.37 -5.64 -16.23
N THR A 173 -0.72 -6.19 -17.28
CA THR A 173 -0.31 -5.41 -18.45
C THR A 173 -1.51 -5.03 -19.33
N VAL A 174 -2.62 -5.76 -19.24
CA VAL A 174 -3.87 -5.48 -19.98
C VAL A 174 -4.97 -4.89 -19.10
N SER A 175 -4.65 -4.48 -17.89
CA SER A 175 -5.64 -3.94 -16.95
C SER A 175 -5.08 -2.76 -16.15
N VAL A 176 -5.13 -2.82 -14.84
CA VAL A 176 -4.64 -1.80 -13.91
C VAL A 176 -3.35 -2.31 -13.25
N SER A 177 -2.21 -1.99 -13.85
CA SER A 177 -0.89 -2.48 -13.46
C SER A 177 -0.60 -2.37 -11.95
N PRO A 178 -0.89 -1.27 -11.24
CA PRO A 178 -0.60 -1.16 -9.81
C PRO A 178 -1.42 -2.07 -8.91
N ALA A 179 -2.51 -2.64 -9.41
CA ALA A 179 -3.47 -3.41 -8.59
C ALA A 179 -2.96 -4.79 -8.14
N TRP A 180 -1.74 -5.20 -8.55
CA TRP A 180 -1.13 -6.45 -8.08
C TRP A 180 -1.07 -6.56 -6.55
N SER A 181 -0.86 -5.46 -5.85
CA SER A 181 -0.77 -5.45 -4.40
C SER A 181 -2.10 -5.77 -3.70
N LEU A 182 -3.24 -5.44 -4.36
CA LEU A 182 -4.57 -5.71 -3.83
C LEU A 182 -4.87 -7.21 -3.74
N ILE A 183 -4.23 -8.03 -4.59
CA ILE A 183 -4.31 -9.50 -4.52
C ILE A 183 -3.84 -9.96 -3.13
N TYR A 184 -2.68 -9.47 -2.71
CA TYR A 184 -2.10 -9.85 -1.42
C TYR A 184 -2.87 -9.24 -0.24
N GLU A 185 -3.39 -8.03 -0.39
CA GLU A 185 -4.28 -7.43 0.60
C GLU A 185 -5.56 -8.26 0.79
N ALA A 186 -6.11 -8.85 -0.28
CA ALA A 186 -7.25 -9.76 -0.19
C ALA A 186 -6.87 -11.09 0.46
N HIS A 187 -5.74 -11.69 0.09
CA HIS A 187 -5.26 -12.92 0.73
C HIS A 187 -5.10 -12.75 2.23
N TYR A 188 -4.44 -11.65 2.67
CA TYR A 188 -4.31 -11.37 4.09
C TYR A 188 -5.62 -10.97 4.76
N SER A 189 -6.57 -10.38 4.06
CA SER A 189 -7.91 -10.16 4.60
C SER A 189 -8.65 -11.48 4.87
N ILE A 190 -8.50 -12.46 3.96
CA ILE A 190 -9.07 -13.81 4.15
C ILE A 190 -8.33 -14.55 5.28
N ALA A 191 -7.00 -14.51 5.28
CA ALA A 191 -6.18 -15.18 6.30
C ALA A 191 -6.10 -14.41 7.64
N PHE A 192 -6.80 -13.27 7.78
CA PHE A 192 -6.60 -12.36 8.92
C PHE A 192 -6.91 -12.97 10.28
N PRO A 193 -7.90 -13.86 10.45
CA PRO A 193 -8.10 -14.59 11.72
C PRO A 193 -6.85 -15.34 12.19
N LEU A 194 -6.13 -15.97 11.26
CA LEU A 194 -4.86 -16.64 11.55
C LEU A 194 -3.78 -15.63 11.98
N VAL A 195 -3.68 -14.48 11.31
CA VAL A 195 -2.72 -13.42 11.70
C VAL A 195 -3.00 -12.93 13.12
N VAL A 196 -4.28 -12.67 13.46
CA VAL A 196 -4.69 -12.26 14.83
C VAL A 196 -4.35 -13.34 15.85
N TRP A 197 -4.65 -14.60 15.54
CA TRP A 197 -4.32 -15.72 16.41
C TRP A 197 -2.81 -15.83 16.65
N LEU A 198 -1.98 -15.78 15.60
CA LEU A 198 -0.53 -15.81 15.69
C LEU A 198 0.02 -14.66 16.56
N VAL A 199 -0.42 -13.42 16.27
CA VAL A 199 0.02 -12.22 16.99
C VAL A 199 -0.37 -12.29 18.47
N ASN A 200 -1.52 -12.88 18.81
CA ASN A 200 -1.98 -13.01 20.20
C ASN A 200 -1.35 -14.20 20.94
N ARG A 201 -0.94 -15.26 20.24
CA ARG A 201 -0.45 -16.50 20.84
C ARG A 201 1.05 -16.52 21.08
N PHE A 202 1.84 -15.90 20.20
CA PHE A 202 3.29 -15.99 20.23
C PHE A 202 3.95 -14.69 20.71
N LEU A 203 5.17 -14.82 21.24
CA LEU A 203 6.02 -13.66 21.51
C LEU A 203 6.34 -12.94 20.18
N PHE A 204 6.08 -11.64 20.16
CA PHE A 204 6.15 -10.85 18.92
C PHE A 204 7.52 -10.95 18.22
N GLY A 205 8.63 -10.89 18.97
CA GLY A 205 9.98 -11.03 18.41
C GLY A 205 10.20 -12.38 17.70
N ARG A 206 9.73 -13.50 18.28
CA ARG A 206 9.83 -14.83 17.66
C ARG A 206 8.95 -14.93 16.42
N LEU A 207 7.76 -14.34 16.49
CA LEU A 207 6.78 -14.35 15.39
C LEU A 207 7.32 -13.58 14.16
N ILE A 208 7.91 -12.40 14.37
CA ILE A 208 8.45 -11.61 13.25
C ILE A 208 9.67 -12.29 12.61
N VAL A 209 10.55 -12.93 13.41
CA VAL A 209 11.65 -13.72 12.88
C VAL A 209 11.11 -14.90 12.05
N GLY A 210 10.13 -15.65 12.57
CA GLY A 210 9.49 -16.73 11.82
C GLY A 210 8.85 -16.26 10.51
N ALA A 211 8.16 -15.11 10.52
CA ALA A 211 7.59 -14.51 9.31
C ALA A 211 8.66 -14.09 8.30
N LEU A 212 9.80 -13.56 8.75
CA LEU A 212 10.95 -13.25 7.88
C LEU A 212 11.56 -14.51 7.26
N LEU A 213 11.68 -15.60 8.04
CA LEU A 213 12.15 -16.88 7.50
C LEU A 213 11.19 -17.47 6.46
N VAL A 214 9.88 -17.38 6.68
CA VAL A 214 8.86 -17.77 5.70
C VAL A 214 8.97 -16.92 4.44
N SER A 215 9.12 -15.61 4.58
CA SER A 215 9.31 -14.69 3.45
C SER A 215 10.58 -15.01 2.65
N PHE A 216 11.69 -15.35 3.34
CA PHE A 216 12.92 -15.78 2.70
C PHE A 216 12.72 -17.09 1.93
N ALA A 217 12.17 -18.11 2.58
CA ALA A 217 11.91 -19.41 1.96
C ALA A 217 11.00 -19.28 0.71
N ALA A 218 9.94 -18.46 0.81
CA ALA A 218 9.06 -18.17 -0.32
C ALA A 218 9.81 -17.46 -1.47
N SER A 219 10.71 -16.53 -1.16
CA SER A 219 11.52 -15.83 -2.17
C SER A 219 12.50 -16.80 -2.88
N VAL A 220 13.07 -17.74 -2.15
CA VAL A 220 13.90 -18.82 -2.72
C VAL A 220 13.04 -19.75 -3.59
N ALA A 221 11.86 -20.16 -3.10
CA ALA A 221 10.96 -21.03 -3.86
C ALA A 221 10.52 -20.38 -5.18
N ILE A 222 10.19 -19.08 -5.19
CA ILE A 222 9.86 -18.34 -6.42
C ILE A 222 11.02 -18.39 -7.42
N LYS A 223 12.26 -18.25 -6.94
CA LYS A 223 13.45 -18.33 -7.81
C LYS A 223 13.67 -19.71 -8.41
N LEU A 224 13.33 -20.77 -7.67
CA LEU A 224 13.55 -22.16 -8.11
C LEU A 224 12.41 -22.70 -8.97
N PHE A 225 11.17 -22.36 -8.64
CA PHE A 225 9.96 -22.96 -9.23
C PHE A 225 9.15 -22.00 -10.09
N GLY A 226 9.58 -20.74 -10.20
CA GLY A 226 8.86 -19.71 -10.93
C GLY A 226 7.90 -18.89 -10.07
N ASP A 227 7.31 -17.89 -10.71
CA ASP A 227 6.48 -16.88 -10.06
C ASP A 227 5.04 -17.35 -9.90
N HIS A 228 4.65 -17.69 -8.67
CA HIS A 228 3.30 -18.09 -8.31
C HIS A 228 2.68 -17.11 -7.32
N VAL A 229 1.46 -16.66 -7.59
CA VAL A 229 0.74 -15.68 -6.77
C VAL A 229 0.65 -16.09 -5.30
N PHE A 230 0.41 -17.36 -5.01
CA PHE A 230 0.33 -17.87 -3.63
C PHE A 230 1.71 -17.90 -2.95
N LEU A 231 2.80 -18.23 -3.65
CA LEU A 231 4.15 -18.13 -3.09
C LEU A 231 4.51 -16.68 -2.77
N LYS A 232 4.18 -15.74 -3.68
CA LYS A 232 4.34 -14.31 -3.41
C LYS A 232 3.58 -13.84 -2.17
N THR A 233 2.43 -14.40 -1.86
CA THR A 233 1.69 -14.05 -0.64
C THR A 233 2.55 -14.22 0.61
N PHE A 234 3.28 -15.32 0.71
CA PHE A 234 4.15 -15.57 1.86
C PHE A 234 5.32 -14.60 1.97
N THR A 235 5.77 -14.02 0.86
CA THR A 235 6.82 -12.98 0.91
C THR A 235 6.36 -11.73 1.66
N PHE A 236 5.06 -11.47 1.76
CA PHE A 236 4.48 -10.31 2.46
C PHE A 236 4.00 -10.63 3.88
N ALA A 237 4.24 -11.86 4.40
CA ALA A 237 3.85 -12.22 5.77
C ALA A 237 4.42 -11.27 6.84
N PRO A 238 5.72 -10.89 6.82
CA PRO A 238 6.27 -10.01 7.84
C PRO A 238 5.62 -8.62 7.83
N ASP A 239 5.17 -8.13 6.67
CA ASP A 239 4.56 -6.80 6.52
C ASP A 239 3.25 -6.72 7.32
N PHE A 240 2.32 -7.64 7.09
CA PHE A 240 1.02 -7.69 7.78
C PHE A 240 1.16 -8.05 9.27
N ILE A 241 2.05 -8.99 9.60
CA ILE A 241 2.32 -9.40 10.99
C ILE A 241 2.93 -8.24 11.78
N LEU A 242 3.87 -7.48 11.19
CA LEU A 242 4.47 -6.31 11.81
C LEU A 242 3.41 -5.24 12.10
N GLY A 243 2.54 -4.97 11.14
CA GLY A 243 1.43 -4.02 11.30
C GLY A 243 0.46 -4.45 12.41
N ALA A 244 0.03 -5.71 12.41
CA ALA A 244 -0.85 -6.26 13.44
C ALA A 244 -0.20 -6.23 14.84
N GLY A 245 1.08 -6.58 14.94
CA GLY A 245 1.85 -6.51 16.19
C GLY A 245 2.01 -5.09 16.70
N LEU A 246 2.27 -4.12 15.81
CA LEU A 246 2.32 -2.71 16.17
C LEU A 246 0.97 -2.20 16.70
N ALA A 247 -0.14 -2.63 16.09
CA ALA A 247 -1.49 -2.31 16.57
C ALA A 247 -1.78 -2.92 17.95
N ARG A 248 -1.37 -4.18 18.18
CA ARG A 248 -1.48 -4.83 19.49
C ARG A 248 -0.74 -4.05 20.58
N HIS A 249 0.49 -3.65 20.30
CA HIS A 249 1.36 -2.97 21.26
C HIS A 249 1.31 -1.43 21.18
N ARG A 250 0.32 -0.86 20.47
CA ARG A 250 0.24 0.57 20.17
C ARG A 250 0.32 1.48 21.39
N GLN A 251 -0.27 1.10 22.52
CA GLN A 251 -0.27 1.92 23.73
C GLN A 251 1.13 2.00 24.34
N VAL A 252 1.83 0.87 24.41
CA VAL A 252 3.21 0.81 24.93
C VAL A 252 4.14 1.63 24.02
N VAL A 253 4.05 1.41 22.70
CA VAL A 253 4.85 2.13 21.70
C VAL A 253 4.55 3.65 21.76
N ALA A 254 3.29 4.03 21.80
CA ALA A 254 2.90 5.44 21.89
C ALA A 254 3.36 6.08 23.22
N GLY A 255 3.26 5.36 24.34
CA GLY A 255 3.76 5.79 25.63
C GLY A 255 5.26 6.06 25.61
N TRP A 256 6.03 5.11 25.03
CA TRP A 256 7.48 5.24 24.90
C TRP A 256 7.87 6.44 24.02
N ILE A 257 7.19 6.65 22.88
CA ILE A 257 7.48 7.77 21.95
C ILE A 257 7.13 9.11 22.61
N ARG A 258 5.98 9.24 23.31
CA ARG A 258 5.55 10.49 23.94
C ARG A 258 6.49 10.99 25.04
N GLN A 259 7.26 10.11 25.64
CA GLN A 259 8.27 10.47 26.64
C GLN A 259 9.56 11.04 26.02
N ARG A 260 9.70 11.04 24.69
CA ARG A 260 10.90 11.53 24.01
C ARG A 260 10.86 13.03 23.76
N SER A 261 12.03 13.65 23.82
CA SER A 261 12.19 15.06 23.49
C SER A 261 11.89 15.33 22.00
N ARG A 262 11.53 16.55 21.63
CA ARG A 262 11.32 16.95 20.24
C ARG A 262 12.55 16.69 19.36
N ARG A 263 13.79 16.80 19.91
CA ARG A 263 15.03 16.48 19.19
C ARG A 263 15.12 14.97 18.91
N ALA A 264 14.85 14.14 19.91
CA ALA A 264 14.82 12.68 19.76
C ALA A 264 13.74 12.23 18.74
N LEU A 265 12.56 12.84 18.74
CA LEU A 265 11.50 12.54 17.77
C LEU A 265 11.90 12.92 16.33
N ARG A 266 12.58 14.04 16.12
CA ARG A 266 13.14 14.38 14.80
C ARG A 266 14.21 13.39 14.37
N GLY A 267 15.10 12.98 15.30
CA GLY A 267 16.09 11.94 15.04
C GLY A 267 15.45 10.60 14.68
N LEU A 268 14.44 10.15 15.43
CA LEU A 268 13.68 8.93 15.11
C LEU A 268 13.00 9.02 13.74
N GLY A 269 12.40 10.17 13.42
CA GLY A 269 11.81 10.40 12.08
C GLY A 269 12.87 10.34 10.97
N GLY A 270 14.05 10.94 11.20
CA GLY A 270 15.19 10.86 10.28
C GLY A 270 15.68 9.43 10.07
N VAL A 271 15.88 8.67 11.15
CA VAL A 271 16.25 7.24 11.09
C VAL A 271 15.20 6.43 10.36
N ALA A 272 13.91 6.71 10.63
CA ALA A 272 12.81 6.02 9.94
C ALA A 272 12.84 6.26 8.43
N LEU A 273 13.04 7.51 8.00
CA LEU A 273 13.14 7.87 6.58
C LEU A 273 14.39 7.28 5.93
N LEU A 274 15.54 7.31 6.62
CA LEU A 274 16.76 6.68 6.13
C LEU A 274 16.60 5.17 5.95
N ALA A 275 16.04 4.47 6.94
CA ALA A 275 15.78 3.03 6.83
C ALA A 275 14.76 2.72 5.74
N TYR A 276 13.71 3.54 5.61
CA TYR A 276 12.65 3.40 4.61
C TYR A 276 13.17 3.55 3.18
N THR A 277 14.13 4.46 2.94
CA THR A 277 14.69 4.74 1.61
C THR A 277 16.10 4.18 1.41
N TYR A 278 16.60 3.42 2.36
CA TYR A 278 17.97 2.88 2.41
C TYR A 278 18.46 2.26 1.10
N ASN A 279 17.63 1.52 0.39
CA ASN A 279 17.99 0.82 -0.82
C ASN A 279 18.58 1.70 -1.93
N TRP A 280 18.18 2.95 -1.96
CA TRP A 280 18.50 3.88 -3.04
C TRP A 280 19.78 4.67 -2.77
N TRP A 281 20.26 4.68 -1.51
CA TRP A 281 21.38 5.51 -1.12
C TRP A 281 22.71 4.77 -1.08
N PHE A 282 22.69 3.51 -0.69
CA PHE A 282 23.91 2.81 -0.35
C PHE A 282 24.27 1.65 -1.30
N PHE A 283 23.32 1.11 -2.08
CA PHE A 283 23.57 -0.09 -2.86
C PHE A 283 22.95 -0.13 -4.26
N PRO A 284 23.28 0.80 -5.17
CA PRO A 284 22.87 0.66 -6.57
C PRO A 284 23.49 -0.59 -7.24
N ALA A 285 24.57 -1.15 -6.67
CA ALA A 285 25.34 -2.25 -7.26
C ALA A 285 24.90 -3.67 -6.82
N VAL A 286 24.12 -3.84 -5.75
CA VAL A 286 23.76 -5.17 -5.19
C VAL A 286 22.40 -5.65 -5.69
N ARG A 287 22.12 -5.48 -6.97
CA ARG A 287 20.82 -5.76 -7.59
C ARG A 287 20.47 -7.26 -7.73
N ASN A 288 21.40 -8.17 -7.55
CA ASN A 288 21.28 -9.53 -8.09
C ASN A 288 20.96 -10.65 -7.10
N LEU A 289 20.92 -10.41 -5.78
CA LEU A 289 20.74 -11.51 -4.83
C LEU A 289 19.60 -11.23 -3.84
N HIS A 290 18.47 -11.94 -4.03
CA HIS A 290 17.33 -11.95 -3.09
C HIS A 290 16.88 -10.55 -2.64
N TRP A 291 16.95 -9.61 -3.54
CA TRP A 291 16.80 -8.18 -3.33
C TRP A 291 15.52 -7.81 -2.55
N LEU A 292 14.39 -8.40 -2.91
CA LEU A 292 13.11 -8.14 -2.23
C LEU A 292 13.15 -8.48 -0.73
N PHE A 293 13.87 -9.53 -0.34
CA PHE A 293 13.97 -9.91 1.06
C PHE A 293 14.91 -8.98 1.83
N VAL A 294 16.09 -8.70 1.30
CA VAL A 294 17.10 -7.82 1.95
C VAL A 294 16.54 -6.41 2.13
N GLN A 295 15.84 -5.90 1.11
CA GLN A 295 15.16 -4.61 1.19
C GLN A 295 14.21 -4.53 2.38
N LYS A 296 13.43 -5.58 2.62
CA LYS A 296 12.46 -5.62 3.72
C LYS A 296 13.11 -5.51 5.09
N LEU A 297 14.34 -5.97 5.28
CA LEU A 297 15.05 -5.87 6.57
C LEU A 297 15.23 -4.41 7.03
N PHE A 298 15.26 -3.46 6.11
CA PHE A 298 15.37 -2.03 6.39
C PHE A 298 14.07 -1.27 6.23
N ILE A 299 13.32 -1.56 5.16
CA ILE A 299 12.06 -0.85 4.89
C ILE A 299 11.02 -1.14 5.97
N LEU A 300 10.92 -2.39 6.46
CA LEU A 300 9.94 -2.75 7.49
C LEU A 300 10.14 -2.00 8.81
N PRO A 301 11.36 -1.97 9.41
CA PRO A 301 11.59 -1.14 10.58
C PRO A 301 11.34 0.36 10.31
N GLY A 302 11.73 0.86 9.14
CA GLY A 302 11.46 2.23 8.71
C GLY A 302 9.97 2.54 8.67
N ALA A 303 9.18 1.70 8.00
CA ALA A 303 7.72 1.83 7.92
C ALA A 303 7.06 1.73 9.30
N ALA A 304 7.47 0.77 10.14
CA ALA A 304 6.95 0.62 11.50
C ALA A 304 7.23 1.85 12.35
N LEU A 305 8.43 2.40 12.26
CA LEU A 305 8.83 3.59 13.02
C LEU A 305 8.08 4.84 12.52
N LEU A 306 7.88 5.00 11.20
CA LEU A 306 7.04 6.07 10.63
C LEU A 306 5.61 5.99 11.18
N ILE A 307 4.98 4.80 11.14
CA ILE A 307 3.64 4.59 11.67
C ILE A 307 3.61 4.90 13.19
N ALA A 308 4.59 4.40 13.94
CA ALA A 308 4.69 4.59 15.37
C ALA A 308 4.82 6.08 15.75
N VAL A 309 5.65 6.84 15.06
CA VAL A 309 5.80 8.29 15.25
C VAL A 309 4.49 9.00 14.88
N CYS A 310 3.91 8.71 13.70
CA CYS A 310 2.68 9.36 13.25
C CYS A 310 1.50 9.11 14.18
N MET A 311 1.32 7.89 14.71
CA MET A 311 0.21 7.60 15.63
C MET A 311 0.41 8.25 17.03
N SER A 312 1.64 8.56 17.40
CA SER A 312 1.97 9.00 18.77
C SER A 312 2.03 10.51 18.95
N VAL A 313 2.28 11.24 17.86
CA VAL A 313 2.43 12.70 17.90
C VAL A 313 1.08 13.34 17.63
N LYS A 314 0.55 14.08 18.62
CA LYS A 314 -0.59 14.97 18.41
C LYS A 314 -0.12 16.19 17.64
N VAL A 315 -0.27 16.17 16.31
CA VAL A 315 0.03 17.35 15.49
C VAL A 315 -1.23 18.20 15.40
N VAL A 316 -1.18 19.34 16.09
CA VAL A 316 -2.23 20.34 16.00
C VAL A 316 -2.01 21.16 14.73
N GLY A 317 -2.89 20.99 13.74
CA GLY A 317 -3.30 22.04 12.82
C GLY A 317 -2.30 22.59 11.81
N GLY A 318 -1.17 21.92 11.46
CA GLY A 318 -0.23 22.52 10.51
C GLY A 318 0.66 21.54 9.73
N GLY A 319 1.16 21.96 8.57
CA GLY A 319 2.16 21.24 7.77
C GLY A 319 1.66 19.94 7.15
N LEU A 320 2.43 18.88 7.35
CA LEU A 320 2.19 17.53 6.75
C LEU A 320 0.81 16.92 7.10
N PHE A 321 0.08 17.47 8.07
CA PHE A 321 -1.22 16.98 8.55
C PHE A 321 -2.35 17.98 8.31
N SER A 322 -2.14 18.94 7.43
CA SER A 322 -3.15 19.92 7.01
C SER A 322 -4.36 19.28 6.32
N HIS A 323 -5.48 20.00 6.22
CA HIS A 323 -6.68 19.55 5.54
C HIS A 323 -6.45 18.98 4.13
N PRO A 324 -5.63 19.59 3.25
CA PRO A 324 -5.33 19.03 1.94
C PRO A 324 -4.69 17.64 2.00
N VAL A 325 -3.73 17.42 2.91
CA VAL A 325 -3.05 16.12 3.04
C VAL A 325 -3.99 15.05 3.61
N GLN A 326 -4.90 15.42 4.52
CA GLN A 326 -5.95 14.52 4.99
C GLN A 326 -6.93 14.15 3.88
N THR A 327 -7.23 15.09 2.97
CA THR A 327 -8.07 14.82 1.79
C THR A 327 -7.36 13.85 0.84
N LEU A 328 -6.05 14.00 0.61
CA LEU A 328 -5.27 12.99 -0.11
C LEU A 328 -5.37 11.62 0.56
N GLY A 329 -5.36 11.58 1.89
CA GLY A 329 -5.57 10.34 2.66
C GLY A 329 -6.93 9.67 2.41
N LYS A 330 -8.00 10.45 2.31
CA LYS A 330 -9.35 9.92 1.95
C LYS A 330 -9.37 9.38 0.53
N LEU A 331 -8.74 10.08 -0.40
CA LEU A 331 -8.69 9.73 -1.82
C LEU A 331 -7.59 8.72 -2.17
N SER A 332 -6.74 8.33 -1.20
CA SER A 332 -5.53 7.53 -1.45
C SER A 332 -5.79 6.24 -2.21
N TYR A 333 -6.93 5.58 -1.96
CA TYR A 333 -7.30 4.36 -2.65
C TYR A 333 -7.63 4.62 -4.12
N GLY A 334 -8.48 5.60 -4.40
CA GLY A 334 -8.78 6.02 -5.78
C GLY A 334 -7.54 6.53 -6.52
N ILE A 335 -6.70 7.36 -5.87
CA ILE A 335 -5.43 7.82 -6.44
C ILE A 335 -4.56 6.62 -6.83
N TYR A 336 -4.37 5.67 -5.91
CA TYR A 336 -3.57 4.46 -6.14
C TYR A 336 -4.14 3.59 -7.28
N LEU A 337 -5.46 3.49 -7.38
CA LEU A 337 -6.11 2.59 -8.31
C LEU A 337 -6.20 3.15 -9.74
N PHE A 338 -6.52 4.43 -9.87
CA PHE A 338 -6.84 5.02 -11.17
C PHE A 338 -5.66 5.73 -11.87
N HIS A 339 -4.53 6.00 -11.19
CA HIS A 339 -3.47 6.86 -11.75
C HIS A 339 -2.84 6.36 -13.05
N ILE A 340 -2.78 5.04 -13.25
CA ILE A 340 -2.14 4.50 -14.45
C ILE A 340 -2.97 4.75 -15.71
N VAL A 341 -4.30 4.81 -15.59
CA VAL A 341 -5.19 4.96 -16.74
C VAL A 341 -4.99 6.31 -17.46
N PRO A 342 -5.04 7.48 -16.79
CA PRO A 342 -4.83 8.76 -17.47
C PRO A 342 -3.48 8.87 -18.15
N VAL A 343 -2.41 8.39 -17.53
CA VAL A 343 -1.07 8.53 -18.11
C VAL A 343 -0.88 7.63 -19.32
N LEU A 344 -1.49 6.43 -19.33
CA LEU A 344 -1.47 5.57 -20.51
C LEU A 344 -2.33 6.15 -21.62
N VAL A 345 -3.55 6.60 -21.35
CA VAL A 345 -4.41 7.25 -22.35
C VAL A 345 -3.69 8.44 -22.96
N LEU A 346 -3.23 9.39 -22.16
CA LEU A 346 -2.57 10.60 -22.65
C LEU A 346 -1.25 10.30 -23.36
N GLY A 347 -0.50 9.29 -22.93
CA GLY A 347 0.70 8.83 -23.60
C GLY A 347 0.42 8.38 -25.03
N HIS A 348 -0.63 7.61 -25.26
CA HIS A 348 -1.00 7.14 -26.60
C HIS A 348 -1.58 8.23 -27.50
N ILE A 349 -2.41 9.14 -26.99
CA ILE A 349 -3.11 10.12 -27.83
C ILE A 349 -2.41 11.47 -27.97
N ALA A 350 -1.55 11.86 -27.03
CA ALA A 350 -1.07 13.22 -26.94
C ALA A 350 0.46 13.37 -26.84
N TYR A 351 1.24 12.30 -26.62
CA TYR A 351 2.67 12.39 -26.38
C TYR A 351 3.43 13.10 -27.51
N ALA A 352 3.15 12.73 -28.76
CA ALA A 352 3.82 13.33 -29.92
C ALA A 352 3.59 14.85 -30.04
N ARG A 353 2.45 15.35 -29.54
CA ARG A 353 2.08 16.76 -29.63
C ARG A 353 2.46 17.56 -28.38
N TRP A 354 2.29 16.98 -27.20
CA TRP A 354 2.44 17.70 -25.92
C TRP A 354 3.77 17.45 -25.23
N GLY A 355 4.41 16.32 -25.54
CA GLY A 355 5.63 15.88 -24.87
C GLY A 355 5.40 15.37 -23.45
N TYR A 356 6.46 14.81 -22.85
CA TYR A 356 6.41 14.12 -21.57
C TYR A 356 5.87 14.97 -20.41
N ALA A 357 6.41 16.17 -20.21
CA ALA A 357 6.05 17.00 -19.06
C ALA A 357 4.57 17.38 -19.04
N ALA A 358 4.02 17.74 -20.19
CA ALA A 358 2.62 18.14 -20.30
C ALA A 358 1.67 16.97 -20.04
N ILE A 359 1.97 15.76 -20.55
CA ILE A 359 1.13 14.59 -20.26
C ILE A 359 1.20 14.18 -18.79
N VAL A 360 2.35 14.29 -18.13
CA VAL A 360 2.49 14.00 -16.69
C VAL A 360 1.62 14.94 -15.87
N VAL A 361 1.66 16.25 -16.15
CA VAL A 361 0.84 17.23 -15.44
C VAL A 361 -0.66 16.97 -15.69
N ALA A 362 -1.05 16.79 -16.95
CA ALA A 362 -2.45 16.51 -17.31
C ALA A 362 -2.95 15.19 -16.69
N ALA A 363 -2.14 14.14 -16.71
CA ALA A 363 -2.44 12.87 -16.10
C ALA A 363 -2.59 12.97 -14.57
N LEU A 364 -1.75 13.79 -13.91
CA LEU A 364 -1.86 14.02 -12.47
C LEU A 364 -3.20 14.70 -12.12
N VAL A 365 -3.58 15.73 -12.87
CA VAL A 365 -4.88 16.41 -12.69
C VAL A 365 -6.03 15.43 -12.94
N ALA A 366 -5.98 14.68 -14.04
CA ALA A 366 -7.01 13.68 -14.37
C ALA A 366 -7.11 12.58 -13.29
N THR A 367 -5.99 12.15 -12.73
CA THR A 367 -5.97 11.19 -11.61
C THR A 367 -6.67 11.74 -10.37
N MET A 368 -6.42 13.00 -10.01
CA MET A 368 -7.09 13.62 -8.86
C MET A 368 -8.60 13.73 -9.08
N VAL A 369 -9.03 14.09 -10.30
CA VAL A 369 -10.45 14.14 -10.67
C VAL A 369 -11.08 12.74 -10.61
N LEU A 370 -10.45 11.74 -11.23
CA LEU A 370 -10.95 10.35 -11.20
C LEU A 370 -11.02 9.79 -9.78
N ALA A 371 -10.03 10.06 -8.94
CA ALA A 371 -10.04 9.64 -7.54
C ALA A 371 -11.18 10.29 -6.75
N ALA A 372 -11.44 11.59 -6.98
CA ALA A 372 -12.56 12.28 -6.35
C ALA A 372 -13.92 11.75 -6.83
N LEU A 373 -14.06 11.51 -8.12
CA LEU A 373 -15.27 10.88 -8.70
C LEU A 373 -15.47 9.47 -8.17
N SER A 374 -14.40 8.65 -8.14
CA SER A 374 -14.44 7.30 -7.55
C SER A 374 -14.88 7.34 -6.10
N TRP A 375 -14.37 8.26 -5.30
CA TRP A 375 -14.78 8.39 -3.91
C TRP A 375 -16.30 8.66 -3.80
N VAL A 376 -16.82 9.61 -4.54
CA VAL A 376 -18.22 10.03 -4.44
C VAL A 376 -19.18 8.99 -5.04
N LEU A 377 -18.84 8.47 -6.23
CA LEU A 377 -19.75 7.64 -7.02
C LEU A 377 -19.62 6.14 -6.74
N VAL A 378 -18.47 5.68 -6.24
CA VAL A 378 -18.17 4.26 -6.10
C VAL A 378 -17.80 3.89 -4.66
N GLU A 379 -16.75 4.48 -4.10
CA GLU A 379 -16.20 4.04 -2.81
C GLU A 379 -17.14 4.32 -1.64
N ALA A 380 -17.61 5.56 -1.50
CA ALA A 380 -18.50 5.93 -0.41
C ALA A 380 -19.86 5.19 -0.46
N PRO A 381 -20.53 5.05 -1.61
CA PRO A 381 -21.73 4.21 -1.74
C PRO A 381 -21.48 2.74 -1.44
N ALA A 382 -20.38 2.15 -1.94
CA ALA A 382 -20.03 0.76 -1.66
C ALA A 382 -19.81 0.51 -0.16
N ILE A 383 -19.11 1.42 0.52
CA ILE A 383 -18.90 1.36 1.97
C ILE A 383 -20.23 1.50 2.72
N ALA A 384 -21.12 2.39 2.29
CA ALA A 384 -22.44 2.58 2.90
C ALA A 384 -23.31 1.32 2.74
N LEU A 385 -23.31 0.72 1.55
CA LEU A 385 -24.02 -0.53 1.27
C LEU A 385 -23.46 -1.68 2.13
N ALA A 386 -22.14 -1.84 2.23
CA ALA A 386 -21.54 -2.85 3.08
C ALA A 386 -21.93 -2.69 4.56
N ARG A 387 -22.02 -1.45 5.05
CA ARG A 387 -22.50 -1.15 6.41
C ARG A 387 -23.96 -1.55 6.60
N SER A 388 -24.85 -1.26 5.65
CA SER A 388 -26.26 -1.63 5.72
C SER A 388 -26.44 -3.16 5.76
N LEU A 389 -25.75 -3.90 4.88
CA LEU A 389 -25.78 -5.37 4.81
C LEU A 389 -25.24 -6.05 6.08
N THR A 390 -24.38 -5.35 6.83
CA THR A 390 -23.74 -5.91 8.04
C THR A 390 -24.33 -5.40 9.35
N ARG A 391 -25.36 -4.55 9.33
CA ARG A 391 -26.07 -4.10 10.54
C ARG A 391 -26.74 -5.27 11.27
N ARG A 392 -26.81 -5.18 12.60
CA ARG A 392 -27.64 -6.09 13.39
C ARG A 392 -29.11 -5.64 13.23
N PRO A 393 -30.05 -6.53 12.92
CA PRO A 393 -31.47 -6.21 13.09
C PRO A 393 -31.70 -5.87 14.58
N GLY A 394 -32.17 -4.69 14.91
CA GLY A 394 -32.60 -4.34 16.27
C GLY A 394 -31.91 -3.19 17.00
N ASN A 395 -31.07 -2.36 16.34
CA ASN A 395 -30.59 -1.12 16.97
C ASN A 395 -30.97 0.14 16.15
N PRO A 396 -32.10 0.79 16.45
CA PRO A 396 -32.59 1.96 15.68
C PRO A 396 -31.82 3.26 15.92
N THR A 397 -30.88 3.32 16.87
CA THR A 397 -30.36 4.59 17.42
C THR A 397 -29.00 5.04 16.89
N ALA A 398 -28.46 4.42 15.84
CA ALA A 398 -27.27 4.99 15.20
C ALA A 398 -27.69 5.98 14.10
N ARG A 399 -28.07 7.21 14.49
CA ARG A 399 -28.23 8.33 13.57
C ARG A 399 -26.94 8.56 12.79
N LEU A 400 -27.07 8.80 11.49
CA LEU A 400 -25.98 9.23 10.61
C LEU A 400 -25.37 10.51 11.18
N PRO A 401 -24.05 10.66 11.25
CA PRO A 401 -23.45 11.98 11.40
C PRO A 401 -23.76 12.75 10.12
N THR A 402 -24.54 13.80 10.24
CA THR A 402 -24.78 14.80 9.21
C THR A 402 -23.46 15.48 8.88
N SER A 403 -23.16 15.59 7.56
CA SER A 403 -22.18 16.40 6.81
C SER A 403 -20.80 16.59 7.39
#